data_90a46f1233fd7b1b5dac76428cfb0b74
#
_entry.id   90a46f1233fd7b1b5dac76428cfb0b74
#
_cell.length_a   1.000
_cell.length_b   1.000
_cell.length_c   1.000
_cell.angle_alpha   90.00
_cell.angle_beta   90.00
_cell.angle_gamma   90.00
#
_symmetry.space_group_name_H-M   'P 1'
#
loop_
_entity.id
_entity.type
_entity.pdbx_description
1 polymer ?
#
loop_
_entity_poly.entity_id
_entity_poly.type
_entity_poly.pdbx_seq_one_letter_code
_entity_poly.pdbx_strand_id
1 'polypeptide(L)'
;LATVQTVAFILHKDRLFTLRGEKLVAFRAFRARARRNDYEIDYKDPTWILLGLLEAKLDELADILEDVHKDLEKYSTEVLNNRHREQILDLDDMITRLAQLEDMLGKAQLCLIDLRRVLTFLSRPRALGSHIYDADIRELSEDVRSLVEHDAFLFQKVRFLLDTTSGFINTEQNDTIRRFSILPSMLAPPMLVAS
;
A
#
# COMPACT_ATOMS: atom_id res chain seq x y z
N LEU A 1 0.82 -9.34 8.83
CA LEU A 1 1.85 -8.51 8.20
C LEU A 1 2.18 -9.10 6.83
N ALA A 2 1.98 -8.33 5.74
CA ALA A 2 2.37 -8.75 4.41
C ALA A 2 3.91 -8.89 4.34
N THR A 3 4.40 -10.04 3.87
CA THR A 3 5.84 -10.28 3.68
C THR A 3 6.18 -10.14 2.20
N VAL A 4 7.25 -9.41 1.91
CA VAL A 4 7.79 -9.33 0.53
C VAL A 4 8.54 -10.62 0.24
N GLN A 5 8.21 -11.28 -0.88
CA GLN A 5 8.84 -12.51 -1.31
C GLN A 5 9.37 -12.40 -2.72
N THR A 6 10.54 -12.97 -2.92
CA THR A 6 11.16 -13.01 -4.25
C THR A 6 10.66 -14.21 -5.04
N VAL A 7 10.31 -13.98 -6.30
CA VAL A 7 9.97 -15.00 -7.28
C VAL A 7 10.94 -14.90 -8.44
N ALA A 8 11.56 -16.02 -8.82
CA ALA A 8 12.36 -16.09 -10.03
C ALA A 8 11.57 -16.81 -11.14
N PHE A 9 11.59 -16.21 -12.34
CA PHE A 9 11.02 -16.79 -13.55
C PHE A 9 12.15 -17.15 -14.52
N ILE A 10 12.12 -18.37 -15.04
CA ILE A 10 13.06 -18.84 -16.04
C ILE A 10 12.27 -19.28 -17.25
N LEU A 11 12.34 -18.50 -18.32
CA LEU A 11 11.72 -18.80 -19.60
C LEU A 11 12.76 -19.49 -20.49
N HIS A 12 12.48 -20.74 -20.90
CA HIS A 12 13.37 -21.49 -21.80
C HIS A 12 12.56 -22.27 -22.84
N LYS A 13 12.68 -21.88 -24.08
CA LYS A 13 11.93 -22.47 -25.22
C LYS A 13 10.42 -22.48 -24.91
N ASP A 14 9.84 -23.66 -24.78
CA ASP A 14 8.44 -23.98 -24.54
C ASP A 14 8.10 -24.20 -23.04
N ARG A 15 8.95 -23.74 -22.12
CA ARG A 15 8.79 -23.98 -20.67
C ARG A 15 9.02 -22.73 -19.85
N LEU A 16 8.13 -22.52 -18.89
CA LEU A 16 8.28 -21.55 -17.83
C LEU A 16 8.54 -22.28 -16.50
N PHE A 17 9.68 -21.99 -15.88
CA PHE A 17 9.98 -22.44 -14.53
C PHE A 17 9.79 -21.29 -13.55
N THR A 18 9.16 -21.56 -12.40
CA THR A 18 8.97 -20.58 -11.34
C THR A 18 9.59 -21.08 -10.06
N LEU A 19 10.48 -20.28 -9.45
CA LEU A 19 11.10 -20.57 -8.17
C LEU A 19 10.55 -19.59 -7.13
N ARG A 20 9.98 -20.11 -6.05
CA ARG A 20 9.34 -19.31 -5.00
C ARG A 20 9.40 -20.04 -3.66
N GLY A 21 9.46 -19.27 -2.54
CA GLY A 21 9.52 -19.85 -1.19
C GLY A 21 8.16 -20.31 -0.66
N GLU A 22 7.06 -19.63 -1.05
CA GLU A 22 5.72 -19.88 -0.50
C GLU A 22 4.62 -19.87 -1.56
N LYS A 23 3.39 -20.14 -1.11
CA LYS A 23 2.20 -20.06 -1.96
C LYS A 23 1.76 -18.61 -2.09
N LEU A 24 1.80 -18.05 -3.30
CA LEU A 24 1.43 -16.68 -3.60
C LEU A 24 -0.03 -16.57 -4.04
N VAL A 25 -0.67 -15.47 -3.65
CA VAL A 25 -2.07 -15.16 -3.99
C VAL A 25 -2.24 -15.05 -5.51
N ALA A 26 -1.37 -14.29 -6.20
CA ALA A 26 -1.39 -14.13 -7.65
C ALA A 26 -1.36 -15.46 -8.40
N PHE A 27 -0.54 -16.43 -7.97
CA PHE A 27 -0.48 -17.77 -8.59
C PHE A 27 -1.77 -18.57 -8.39
N ARG A 28 -2.44 -18.36 -7.25
CA ARG A 28 -3.73 -19.01 -6.98
C ARG A 28 -4.83 -18.37 -7.82
N ALA A 29 -4.86 -17.05 -7.90
CA ALA A 29 -5.80 -16.29 -8.71
C ALA A 29 -5.67 -16.63 -10.19
N PHE A 30 -4.45 -16.60 -10.75
CA PHE A 30 -4.17 -16.99 -12.13
C PHE A 30 -4.65 -18.43 -12.41
N ARG A 31 -4.35 -19.39 -11.52
CA ARG A 31 -4.79 -20.78 -11.69
C ARG A 31 -6.31 -20.93 -11.64
N ALA A 32 -6.99 -20.14 -10.82
CA ALA A 32 -8.44 -20.14 -10.73
C ALA A 32 -9.08 -19.58 -12.01
N ARG A 33 -8.53 -18.50 -12.59
CA ARG A 33 -8.95 -17.94 -13.90
C ARG A 33 -8.71 -18.95 -15.02
N ALA A 34 -7.53 -19.55 -15.06
CA ALA A 34 -7.17 -20.57 -16.02
C ALA A 34 -8.14 -21.76 -16.05
N ARG A 35 -8.64 -22.20 -14.88
CA ARG A 35 -9.61 -23.32 -14.79
C ARG A 35 -11.02 -22.95 -15.25
N ARG A 36 -11.41 -21.66 -15.16
CA ARG A 36 -12.73 -21.20 -15.60
C ARG A 36 -12.83 -20.98 -17.10
N ASN A 37 -11.72 -21.08 -17.82
CA ASN A 37 -11.66 -20.83 -19.26
C ASN A 37 -12.13 -19.40 -19.64
N ASP A 38 -12.01 -18.45 -18.72
CA ASP A 38 -12.48 -17.06 -18.90
C ASP A 38 -11.63 -16.25 -19.89
N TYR A 39 -10.51 -16.84 -20.33
CA TYR A 39 -9.60 -16.29 -21.35
C TYR A 39 -9.25 -17.36 -22.38
N GLU A 40 -9.07 -16.95 -23.63
CA GLU A 40 -8.39 -17.74 -24.67
C GLU A 40 -6.89 -17.87 -24.33
N ILE A 41 -6.56 -18.45 -23.17
CA ILE A 41 -5.18 -18.64 -22.76
C ILE A 41 -4.60 -19.80 -23.57
N ASP A 42 -3.61 -19.50 -24.40
CA ASP A 42 -2.81 -20.54 -25.00
C ASP A 42 -1.84 -21.12 -23.95
N TYR A 43 -2.31 -22.14 -23.23
CA TYR A 43 -1.51 -22.86 -22.23
C TYR A 43 -0.24 -23.51 -22.78
N LYS A 44 -0.07 -23.52 -24.09
CA LYS A 44 1.14 -24.01 -24.74
C LYS A 44 2.23 -22.95 -24.81
N ASP A 45 1.86 -21.68 -24.66
CA ASP A 45 2.81 -20.59 -24.70
C ASP A 45 3.24 -20.17 -23.27
N PRO A 46 4.49 -20.44 -22.90
CA PRO A 46 5.00 -20.07 -21.58
C PRO A 46 5.12 -18.56 -21.37
N THR A 47 5.19 -17.75 -22.43
CA THR A 47 5.22 -16.29 -22.35
C THR A 47 3.84 -15.76 -21.95
N TRP A 48 2.79 -16.28 -22.50
CA TRP A 48 1.41 -15.98 -22.11
C TRP A 48 1.17 -16.29 -20.62
N ILE A 49 1.66 -17.44 -20.16
CA ILE A 49 1.56 -17.82 -18.75
C ILE A 49 2.33 -16.82 -17.86
N LEU A 50 3.51 -16.38 -18.29
CA LEU A 50 4.29 -15.38 -17.57
C LEU A 50 3.54 -14.05 -17.46
N LEU A 51 3.05 -13.53 -18.58
CA LEU A 51 2.30 -12.25 -18.61
C LEU A 51 1.03 -12.33 -17.75
N GLY A 52 0.26 -13.41 -17.85
CA GLY A 52 -0.92 -13.60 -17.00
C GLY A 52 -0.60 -13.75 -15.50
N LEU A 53 0.58 -14.23 -15.12
CA LEU A 53 1.03 -14.23 -13.73
C LEU A 53 1.42 -12.82 -13.26
N LEU A 54 2.03 -12.01 -14.13
CA LEU A 54 2.34 -10.61 -13.83
C LEU A 54 1.07 -9.78 -13.70
N GLU A 55 0.09 -9.97 -14.61
CA GLU A 55 -1.24 -9.38 -14.54
C GLU A 55 -1.96 -9.72 -13.23
N ALA A 56 -2.03 -11.01 -12.87
CA ALA A 56 -2.64 -11.44 -11.62
C ALA A 56 -1.95 -10.85 -10.37
N LYS A 57 -0.68 -10.49 -10.47
CA LYS A 57 0.03 -9.78 -9.40
C LYS A 57 -0.30 -8.28 -9.38
N LEU A 58 -0.50 -7.67 -10.53
CA LEU A 58 -0.97 -6.28 -10.62
C LEU A 58 -2.37 -6.13 -10.05
N ASP A 59 -3.30 -7.05 -10.36
CA ASP A 59 -4.64 -7.06 -9.79
C ASP A 59 -4.59 -7.19 -8.25
N GLU A 60 -3.76 -8.09 -7.72
CA GLU A 60 -3.57 -8.22 -6.27
C GLU A 60 -3.07 -6.91 -5.63
N LEU A 61 -2.16 -6.18 -6.31
CA LEU A 61 -1.67 -4.89 -5.81
C LEU A 61 -2.74 -3.80 -5.91
N ALA A 62 -3.53 -3.79 -6.98
CA ALA A 62 -4.65 -2.87 -7.14
C ALA A 62 -5.68 -3.04 -6.00
N ASP A 63 -6.04 -4.29 -5.68
CA ASP A 63 -6.94 -4.62 -4.57
C ASP A 63 -6.38 -4.12 -3.23
N ILE A 64 -5.07 -4.31 -2.97
CA ILE A 64 -4.41 -3.82 -1.75
C ILE A 64 -4.48 -2.29 -1.68
N LEU A 65 -4.19 -1.58 -2.76
CA LEU A 65 -4.25 -0.11 -2.79
C LEU A 65 -5.68 0.41 -2.60
N GLU A 66 -6.68 -0.29 -3.16
CA GLU A 66 -8.09 0.04 -2.95
C GLU A 66 -8.51 -0.13 -1.49
N ASP A 67 -8.09 -1.21 -0.83
CA ASP A 67 -8.39 -1.44 0.59
C ASP A 67 -7.71 -0.39 1.48
N VAL A 68 -6.44 -0.04 1.20
CA VAL A 68 -5.76 1.07 1.89
C VAL A 68 -6.50 2.39 1.67
N HIS A 69 -6.99 2.65 0.44
CA HIS A 69 -7.76 3.85 0.14
C HIS A 69 -9.02 3.94 1.01
N LYS A 70 -9.80 2.86 1.11
CA LYS A 70 -11.01 2.77 1.94
C LYS A 70 -10.72 3.05 3.42
N ASP A 71 -9.66 2.45 3.94
CA ASP A 71 -9.25 2.66 5.33
C ASP A 71 -8.83 4.11 5.58
N LEU A 72 -8.08 4.73 4.64
CA LEU A 72 -7.69 6.14 4.74
C LEU A 72 -8.88 7.09 4.66
N GLU A 73 -9.91 6.81 3.86
CA GLU A 73 -11.16 7.59 3.84
C GLU A 73 -11.85 7.55 5.20
N LYS A 74 -11.94 6.37 5.81
CA LYS A 74 -12.49 6.19 7.14
C LYS A 74 -11.72 6.99 8.19
N TYR A 75 -10.39 6.83 8.26
CA TYR A 75 -9.55 7.55 9.23
C TYR A 75 -9.54 9.07 9.00
N SER A 76 -9.56 9.51 7.75
CA SER A 76 -9.70 10.92 7.41
C SER A 76 -10.99 11.52 8.00
N THR A 77 -12.10 10.79 7.86
CA THR A 77 -13.39 11.20 8.38
C THR A 77 -13.38 11.23 9.93
N GLU A 78 -12.78 10.25 10.56
CA GLU A 78 -12.64 10.17 12.02
C GLU A 78 -11.80 11.34 12.56
N VAL A 79 -10.65 11.62 11.96
CA VAL A 79 -9.75 12.71 12.36
C VAL A 79 -10.41 14.08 12.18
N LEU A 80 -11.10 14.31 11.06
CA LEU A 80 -11.72 15.61 10.77
C LEU A 80 -12.99 15.87 11.59
N ASN A 81 -13.80 14.85 11.87
CA ASN A 81 -15.04 14.99 12.63
C ASN A 81 -14.79 15.18 14.13
N ASN A 82 -13.68 14.68 14.68
CA ASN A 82 -13.37 14.81 16.11
C ASN A 82 -12.87 16.20 16.53
N ARG A 83 -12.63 17.11 15.60
CA ARG A 83 -12.39 18.53 15.94
C ARG A 83 -13.54 19.18 16.74
N HIS A 84 -14.73 18.55 16.76
CA HIS A 84 -15.95 19.09 17.38
C HIS A 84 -16.60 18.22 18.47
N ARG A 85 -16.00 17.08 18.79
CA ARG A 85 -16.53 16.19 19.85
C ARG A 85 -15.43 15.86 20.85
N GLU A 86 -15.74 16.09 22.15
CA GLU A 86 -14.94 15.64 23.32
C GLU A 86 -14.86 14.09 23.45
N GLN A 87 -15.03 13.35 22.36
CA GLN A 87 -14.78 11.91 22.36
C GLN A 87 -13.28 11.68 22.24
N ILE A 88 -12.73 11.08 23.28
CA ILE A 88 -11.35 10.60 23.35
C ILE A 88 -11.14 9.63 22.20
N LEU A 89 -10.64 10.12 21.07
CA LEU A 89 -10.04 9.26 20.07
C LEU A 89 -8.79 8.67 20.72
N ASP A 90 -8.63 7.39 20.59
CA ASP A 90 -7.33 6.78 20.87
C ASP A 90 -6.38 7.16 19.73
N LEU A 91 -5.77 8.36 19.87
CA LEU A 91 -4.86 8.93 18.88
C LEU A 91 -3.61 8.04 18.70
N ASP A 92 -3.20 7.31 19.74
CA ASP A 92 -2.08 6.38 19.67
C ASP A 92 -2.44 5.14 18.84
N ASP A 93 -3.66 4.59 18.98
CA ASP A 93 -4.15 3.52 18.13
C ASP A 93 -4.25 3.98 16.65
N MET A 94 -4.71 5.21 16.43
CA MET A 94 -4.77 5.80 15.08
C MET A 94 -3.39 5.91 14.43
N ILE A 95 -2.38 6.42 15.15
CA ILE A 95 -0.99 6.48 14.65
C ILE A 95 -0.48 5.09 14.31
N THR A 96 -0.75 4.10 15.17
CA THR A 96 -0.34 2.72 14.95
C THR A 96 -0.96 2.15 13.67
N ARG A 97 -2.25 2.38 13.43
CA ARG A 97 -2.95 1.95 12.21
C ARG A 97 -2.42 2.65 10.95
N LEU A 98 -2.22 3.96 11.03
CA LEU A 98 -1.65 4.73 9.91
C LEU A 98 -0.23 4.25 9.56
N ALA A 99 0.61 3.96 10.56
CA ALA A 99 1.94 3.39 10.35
C ALA A 99 1.89 1.99 9.70
N GLN A 100 0.88 1.17 10.01
CA GLN A 100 0.67 -0.12 9.33
C GLN A 100 0.30 0.07 7.86
N LEU A 101 -0.54 1.07 7.53
CA LEU A 101 -0.87 1.38 6.15
C LEU A 101 0.35 1.91 5.39
N GLU A 102 1.20 2.74 6.02
CA GLU A 102 2.46 3.20 5.44
C GLU A 102 3.40 2.02 5.10
N ASP A 103 3.55 1.04 5.98
CA ASP A 103 4.34 -0.19 5.75
C ASP A 103 3.76 -1.02 4.58
N MET A 104 2.43 -1.14 4.48
CA MET A 104 1.78 -1.83 3.37
C MET A 104 2.04 -1.15 2.03
N LEU A 105 1.90 0.18 1.96
CA LEU A 105 2.20 0.97 0.77
C LEU A 105 3.68 0.85 0.37
N GLY A 106 4.61 0.94 1.33
CA GLY A 106 6.03 0.76 1.06
C GLY A 106 6.35 -0.61 0.44
N LYS A 107 5.68 -1.67 0.88
CA LYS A 107 5.81 -3.02 0.31
C LYS A 107 5.19 -3.12 -1.09
N ALA A 108 4.03 -2.49 -1.30
CA ALA A 108 3.39 -2.43 -2.62
C ALA A 108 4.27 -1.69 -3.61
N GLN A 109 4.85 -0.56 -3.21
CA GLN A 109 5.77 0.24 -4.03
C GLN A 109 7.00 -0.56 -4.47
N LEU A 110 7.63 -1.32 -3.57
CA LEU A 110 8.75 -2.20 -3.93
C LEU A 110 8.35 -3.22 -4.99
N CYS A 111 7.18 -3.84 -4.83
CA CYS A 111 6.64 -4.80 -5.80
C CYS A 111 6.39 -4.16 -7.17
N LEU A 112 5.80 -2.96 -7.21
CA LEU A 112 5.54 -2.20 -8.44
C LEU A 112 6.84 -1.82 -9.15
N ILE A 113 7.89 -1.44 -8.40
CA ILE A 113 9.21 -1.15 -8.95
C ILE A 113 9.80 -2.39 -9.63
N ASP A 114 9.69 -3.56 -9.00
CA ASP A 114 10.22 -4.80 -9.54
C ASP A 114 9.42 -5.26 -10.77
N LEU A 115 8.08 -5.15 -10.75
CA LEU A 115 7.24 -5.41 -11.92
C LEU A 115 7.62 -4.51 -13.10
N ARG A 116 7.80 -3.22 -12.87
CA ARG A 116 8.27 -2.27 -13.89
C ARG A 116 9.61 -2.69 -14.49
N ARG A 117 10.56 -3.15 -13.66
CA ARG A 117 11.86 -3.66 -14.15
C ARG A 117 11.70 -4.89 -15.02
N VAL A 118 10.85 -5.84 -14.61
CA VAL A 118 10.56 -7.05 -15.38
C VAL A 118 9.96 -6.69 -16.73
N LEU A 119 8.90 -5.85 -16.76
CA LEU A 119 8.25 -5.42 -17.99
C LEU A 119 9.21 -4.65 -18.91
N THR A 120 10.05 -3.76 -18.36
CA THR A 120 11.10 -3.07 -19.10
C THR A 120 12.14 -4.04 -19.70
N PHE A 121 12.43 -5.13 -19.00
CA PHE A 121 13.30 -6.18 -19.54
C PHE A 121 12.60 -6.93 -20.69
N LEU A 122 11.33 -7.33 -20.51
CA LEU A 122 10.56 -8.07 -21.50
C LEU A 122 10.30 -7.26 -22.77
N SER A 123 10.19 -5.92 -22.68
CA SER A 123 10.00 -5.02 -23.84
C SER A 123 11.22 -4.92 -24.76
N ARG A 124 12.38 -5.51 -24.38
CA ARG A 124 13.57 -5.47 -25.25
C ARG A 124 13.41 -6.41 -26.44
N PRO A 125 13.78 -6.01 -27.67
CA PRO A 125 13.57 -6.79 -28.90
C PRO A 125 14.14 -8.21 -28.90
N ARG A 126 15.08 -8.51 -28.01
CA ARG A 126 15.72 -9.83 -27.90
C ARG A 126 15.23 -10.65 -26.71
N ALA A 127 14.36 -10.11 -25.86
CA ALA A 127 13.97 -10.78 -24.63
C ALA A 127 13.03 -11.98 -24.91
N LEU A 128 12.03 -11.79 -25.76
CA LEU A 128 11.01 -12.80 -26.08
C LEU A 128 11.14 -13.36 -27.51
N GLY A 129 12.01 -12.80 -28.35
CA GLY A 129 12.21 -13.27 -29.72
C GLY A 129 11.02 -13.04 -30.67
N SER A 130 9.96 -12.40 -30.22
CA SER A 130 8.75 -12.13 -30.97
C SER A 130 8.14 -10.77 -30.55
N HIS A 131 7.50 -10.06 -31.50
CA HIS A 131 6.75 -8.82 -31.25
C HIS A 131 5.26 -9.06 -30.93
N ILE A 132 4.84 -10.32 -30.85
CA ILE A 132 3.42 -10.69 -30.64
C ILE A 132 2.92 -10.14 -29.30
N TYR A 133 3.77 -10.01 -28.30
CA TYR A 133 3.43 -9.60 -26.91
C TYR A 133 3.66 -8.11 -26.63
N ASP A 134 4.08 -7.33 -27.63
CA ASP A 134 4.42 -5.92 -27.42
C ASP A 134 3.21 -5.09 -26.94
N ALA A 135 2.00 -5.44 -27.37
CA ALA A 135 0.76 -4.78 -26.94
C ALA A 135 0.46 -5.08 -25.47
N ASP A 136 0.51 -6.36 -25.08
CA ASP A 136 0.21 -6.81 -23.71
C ASP A 136 1.25 -6.25 -22.71
N ILE A 137 2.54 -6.26 -23.09
CA ILE A 137 3.60 -5.68 -22.24
C ILE A 137 3.42 -4.17 -22.08
N ARG A 138 2.93 -3.48 -23.11
CA ARG A 138 2.65 -2.04 -23.03
C ARG A 138 1.48 -1.77 -22.11
N GLU A 139 0.38 -2.52 -22.24
CA GLU A 139 -0.79 -2.43 -21.38
C GLU A 139 -0.42 -2.64 -19.91
N LEU A 140 0.26 -3.75 -19.58
CA LEU A 140 0.75 -4.02 -18.23
C LEU A 140 1.69 -2.91 -17.70
N SER A 141 2.50 -2.30 -18.58
CA SER A 141 3.40 -1.21 -18.20
C SER A 141 2.65 0.08 -17.89
N GLU A 142 1.54 0.34 -18.57
CA GLU A 142 0.63 1.46 -18.29
C GLU A 142 -0.10 1.25 -16.97
N ASP A 143 -0.55 0.04 -16.68
CA ASP A 143 -1.17 -0.33 -15.41
C ASP A 143 -0.21 -0.16 -14.25
N VAL A 144 1.04 -0.65 -14.38
CA VAL A 144 2.09 -0.42 -13.35
C VAL A 144 2.27 1.07 -13.09
N ARG A 145 2.30 1.90 -14.15
CA ARG A 145 2.47 3.35 -14.00
C ARG A 145 1.31 3.95 -13.22
N SER A 146 0.08 3.59 -13.58
CA SER A 146 -1.13 4.05 -12.90
C SER A 146 -1.14 3.67 -11.42
N LEU A 147 -0.77 2.42 -11.09
CA LEU A 147 -0.70 1.96 -9.70
C LEU A 147 0.42 2.65 -8.92
N VAL A 148 1.57 2.97 -9.53
CA VAL A 148 2.64 3.75 -8.89
C VAL A 148 2.17 5.17 -8.54
N GLU A 149 1.42 5.81 -9.43
CA GLU A 149 0.84 7.14 -9.18
C GLU A 149 -0.21 7.09 -8.06
N HIS A 150 -1.05 6.05 -8.05
CA HIS A 150 -2.04 5.83 -6.99
C HIS A 150 -1.37 5.56 -5.63
N ASP A 151 -0.37 4.68 -5.57
CA ASP A 151 0.42 4.39 -4.37
C ASP A 151 1.05 5.66 -3.78
N ALA A 152 1.67 6.48 -4.64
CA ALA A 152 2.27 7.75 -4.22
C ALA A 152 1.24 8.74 -3.63
N PHE A 153 0.03 8.79 -4.22
CA PHE A 153 -1.07 9.60 -3.67
C PHE A 153 -1.51 9.11 -2.29
N LEU A 154 -1.69 7.80 -2.12
CA LEU A 154 -2.08 7.21 -0.84
C LEU A 154 -1.00 7.43 0.23
N PHE A 155 0.27 7.31 -0.14
CA PHE A 155 1.40 7.56 0.75
C PHE A 155 1.42 9.00 1.27
N GLN A 156 1.16 9.97 0.40
CA GLN A 156 1.03 11.38 0.81
C GLN A 156 -0.15 11.59 1.76
N LYS A 157 -1.28 10.92 1.52
CA LYS A 157 -2.47 10.99 2.37
C LYS A 157 -2.21 10.39 3.76
N VAL A 158 -1.51 9.25 3.84
CA VAL A 158 -1.07 8.66 5.12
C VAL A 158 -0.21 9.66 5.91
N ARG A 159 0.80 10.25 5.28
CA ARG A 159 1.68 11.24 5.93
C ARG A 159 0.91 12.46 6.43
N PHE A 160 0.01 12.98 5.62
CA PHE A 160 -0.84 14.09 6.04
C PHE A 160 -1.66 13.75 7.28
N LEU A 161 -2.25 12.55 7.34
CA LEU A 161 -3.02 12.10 8.50
C LEU A 161 -2.15 11.88 9.73
N LEU A 162 -0.94 11.31 9.57
CA LEU A 162 0.04 11.15 10.66
C LEU A 162 0.44 12.50 11.24
N ASP A 163 0.79 13.48 10.41
CA ASP A 163 1.18 14.81 10.83
C ASP A 163 0.02 15.52 11.55
N THR A 164 -1.20 15.40 11.02
CA THR A 164 -2.41 15.99 11.60
C THR A 164 -2.71 15.37 12.96
N THR A 165 -2.65 14.04 13.08
CA THR A 165 -2.91 13.32 14.34
C THR A 165 -1.87 13.66 15.40
N SER A 166 -0.59 13.72 15.01
CA SER A 166 0.50 14.15 15.90
C SER A 166 0.32 15.60 16.38
N GLY A 167 -0.15 16.48 15.50
CA GLY A 167 -0.49 17.87 15.85
C GLY A 167 -1.59 17.97 16.91
N PHE A 168 -2.60 17.10 16.85
CA PHE A 168 -3.65 17.05 17.88
C PHE A 168 -3.11 16.58 19.23
N ILE A 169 -2.27 15.56 19.28
CA ILE A 169 -1.61 15.08 20.50
C ILE A 169 -0.82 16.22 21.15
N ASN A 170 -0.02 16.96 20.37
CA ASN A 170 0.76 18.09 20.89
C ASN A 170 -0.12 19.21 21.44
N THR A 171 -1.26 19.48 20.81
CA THR A 171 -2.21 20.52 21.26
C THR A 171 -2.86 20.09 22.58
N GLU A 172 -3.29 18.86 22.71
CA GLU A 172 -3.90 18.30 23.93
C GLU A 172 -2.92 18.30 25.12
N GLN A 173 -1.66 17.93 24.87
CA GLN A 173 -0.60 18.01 25.88
C GLN A 173 -0.34 19.45 26.33
N ASN A 174 -0.30 20.42 25.42
CA ASN A 174 -0.12 21.83 25.74
C ASN A 174 -1.29 22.38 26.56
N ASP A 175 -2.52 22.04 26.24
CA ASP A 175 -3.70 22.45 27.02
C ASP A 175 -3.70 21.83 28.42
N THR A 176 -3.26 20.60 28.55
CA THR A 176 -3.11 19.93 29.84
C THR A 176 -2.04 20.63 30.70
N ILE A 177 -0.86 20.90 30.15
CA ILE A 177 0.22 21.64 30.85
C ILE A 177 -0.27 23.02 31.26
N ARG A 178 -1.00 23.75 30.39
CA ARG A 178 -1.56 25.06 30.69
C ARG A 178 -2.54 25.03 31.84
N ARG A 179 -3.45 24.06 31.89
CA ARG A 179 -4.39 23.85 32.99
C ARG A 179 -3.65 23.56 34.32
N PHE A 180 -2.63 22.72 34.30
CA PHE A 180 -1.81 22.43 35.48
C PHE A 180 -0.95 23.62 35.94
N SER A 181 -0.51 24.52 35.05
CA SER A 181 0.28 25.70 35.37
C SER A 181 -0.55 26.80 35.99
N ILE A 182 -1.86 26.90 35.71
CA ILE A 182 -2.79 27.89 36.29
C ILE A 182 -3.16 27.55 37.72
N LEU A 183 -3.28 26.26 38.08
CA LEU A 183 -3.66 25.82 39.42
C LEU A 183 -2.72 26.34 40.55
N PRO A 184 -1.39 26.24 40.46
CA PRO A 184 -0.46 26.81 41.46
C PRO A 184 -0.54 28.35 41.53
N SER A 185 -0.74 29.03 40.39
CA SER A 185 -0.84 30.47 40.34
C SER A 185 -2.09 31.01 41.02
N MET A 186 -3.18 30.25 41.04
CA MET A 186 -4.42 30.62 41.76
C MET A 186 -4.31 30.30 43.28
N LEU A 187 -3.51 29.31 43.66
CA LEU A 187 -3.34 28.95 45.09
C LEU A 187 -2.25 29.75 45.81
N ALA A 188 -1.30 30.35 45.10
CA ALA A 188 -0.21 31.12 45.68
C ALA A 188 -0.68 32.37 46.47
N PRO A 189 -1.62 33.23 45.98
CA PRO A 189 -2.07 34.39 46.75
C PRO A 189 -2.76 34.06 48.09
N PRO A 190 -3.68 33.04 48.21
CA PRO A 190 -4.28 32.69 49.50
C PRO A 190 -3.28 32.10 50.49
N MET A 191 -2.23 31.41 50.03
CA MET A 191 -1.18 30.87 50.89
C MET A 191 -0.31 31.98 51.51
N LEU A 192 -0.05 33.05 50.78
CA LEU A 192 0.70 34.20 51.28
C LEU A 192 -0.10 35.06 52.29
N VAL A 193 -1.42 35.01 52.23
CA VAL A 193 -2.29 35.73 53.19
C VAL A 193 -2.54 34.90 54.48
N ALA A 194 -2.37 33.58 54.40
CA ALA A 194 -2.59 32.66 55.55
C ALA A 194 -1.30 32.34 56.34
N SER A 195 -0.12 32.83 55.95
CA SER A 195 1.14 32.77 56.68
C SER A 195 1.45 34.08 57.38
#